data_ef2cb6e6c3aa5603cbca29ee9f907ff2
#
_entry.id   ef2cb6e6c3aa5603cbca29ee9f907ff2
#
_cell.length_a   1.000
_cell.length_b   1.000
_cell.length_c   1.000
_cell.angle_alpha   90.00
_cell.angle_beta   90.00
_cell.angle_gamma   90.00
#
_symmetry.space_group_name_H-M   'P 1'
#
loop_
_entity.id
_entity.type
_entity.pdbx_description
1 polymer ?
#
loop_
_entity_poly.entity_id
_entity_poly.type
_entity_poly.pdbx_seq_one_letter_code
_entity_poly.pdbx_strand_id
1 'polypeptide(L)'
;MTKLSHLMVLIYIQMSFSASAGYNSTQLTKYSYYPEDTAQFISNTTINSSKKIKAKLREILVSAHIRTPNKNDLLAKDCKGRQNCFTQRVPRNYKEARKYLFGDVYLQTSSQGYYVKDIYCNQEVDERDGVGKMQIPNHQVMNCEHSWPQSRFNPREGRNTQKNDLHHLFPANSRANSSRSNHPFGEVNGRVVNSNCQVSHIGEVDYANETTTSFEPPEEIRGNIARALFYFSTRYNLPIDEAQEFYLRKWHKDDPVDAFEVRINNRIYEIQNSRNPFIDDETLVDAIKDF
;
A
#
# COMPACT_ATOMS: atom_id res chain seq x y z
N MET A 1 -17.41 -65.51 23.37
CA MET A 1 -17.56 -64.04 23.34
C MET A 1 -16.19 -63.42 23.24
N THR A 2 -15.69 -63.22 22.03
CA THR A 2 -14.38 -62.72 21.71
C THR A 2 -14.49 -61.22 21.33
N LYS A 3 -13.90 -60.32 22.15
CA LYS A 3 -13.82 -58.89 21.87
C LYS A 3 -12.72 -58.64 20.87
N LEU A 4 -13.05 -58.19 19.68
CA LEU A 4 -12.12 -57.64 18.72
C LEU A 4 -11.81 -56.18 19.08
N SER A 5 -10.60 -55.89 19.47
CA SER A 5 -10.10 -54.52 19.66
C SER A 5 -9.60 -54.00 18.30
N HIS A 6 -10.26 -52.94 17.81
CA HIS A 6 -9.82 -52.21 16.63
C HIS A 6 -8.71 -51.25 17.01
N LEU A 7 -7.49 -51.52 16.56
CA LEU A 7 -6.35 -50.63 16.69
C LEU A 7 -6.41 -49.60 15.53
N MET A 8 -6.79 -48.39 15.82
CA MET A 8 -6.72 -47.27 14.86
C MET A 8 -5.29 -46.80 14.76
N VAL A 9 -4.64 -47.09 13.65
CA VAL A 9 -3.31 -46.55 13.30
C VAL A 9 -3.52 -45.18 12.69
N LEU A 10 -3.21 -44.12 13.45
CA LEU A 10 -3.10 -42.75 12.94
C LEU A 10 -1.81 -42.62 12.12
N ILE A 11 -1.94 -42.60 10.81
CA ILE A 11 -0.83 -42.26 9.90
C ILE A 11 -0.71 -40.74 9.90
N TYR A 12 0.30 -40.22 10.58
CA TYR A 12 0.76 -38.83 10.44
C TYR A 12 1.50 -38.72 9.09
N ILE A 13 0.84 -38.15 8.10
CA ILE A 13 1.53 -37.70 6.88
C ILE A 13 2.26 -36.41 7.24
N GLN A 14 3.55 -36.50 7.51
CA GLN A 14 4.45 -35.34 7.52
C GLN A 14 4.59 -34.87 6.07
N MET A 15 3.80 -33.85 5.70
CA MET A 15 4.09 -33.05 4.51
C MET A 15 5.34 -32.22 4.79
N SER A 16 6.48 -32.71 4.36
CA SER A 16 7.70 -31.93 4.25
C SER A 16 7.51 -30.92 3.11
N PHE A 17 7.14 -29.70 3.46
CA PHE A 17 7.23 -28.57 2.54
C PHE A 17 8.70 -28.21 2.35
N SER A 18 9.35 -28.83 1.38
CA SER A 18 10.58 -28.31 0.81
C SER A 18 10.20 -27.34 -0.31
N ALA A 19 9.93 -26.11 0.06
CA ALA A 19 9.79 -25.02 -0.89
C ALA A 19 10.92 -24.02 -0.70
N SER A 20 12.06 -24.30 -1.30
CA SER A 20 12.92 -23.26 -1.80
C SER A 20 12.42 -22.87 -3.20
N ALA A 21 11.21 -22.33 -3.30
CA ALA A 21 10.83 -21.56 -4.48
C ALA A 21 11.70 -20.31 -4.44
N GLY A 22 12.77 -20.30 -5.23
CA GLY A 22 13.59 -19.11 -5.41
C GLY A 22 12.68 -17.98 -5.86
N TYR A 23 12.71 -16.86 -5.16
CA TYR A 23 12.01 -15.63 -5.52
C TYR A 23 12.43 -15.24 -6.95
N ASN A 24 11.48 -15.19 -7.87
CA ASN A 24 11.73 -14.85 -9.27
C ASN A 24 11.20 -13.44 -9.57
N SER A 25 11.94 -12.41 -9.11
CA SER A 25 11.59 -11.00 -9.31
C SER A 25 11.92 -10.52 -10.73
N THR A 26 11.22 -11.05 -11.72
CA THR A 26 11.31 -10.51 -13.09
C THR A 26 10.47 -9.26 -13.30
N GLN A 27 9.53 -8.97 -12.39
CA GLN A 27 8.59 -7.85 -12.53
C GLN A 27 9.28 -6.48 -12.39
N LEU A 28 10.18 -6.33 -11.41
CA LEU A 28 10.89 -5.05 -11.19
C LEU A 28 11.75 -4.64 -12.38
N THR A 29 12.29 -5.59 -13.15
CA THR A 29 13.13 -5.30 -14.34
C THR A 29 12.38 -4.58 -15.45
N LYS A 30 11.05 -4.61 -15.45
CA LYS A 30 10.21 -3.85 -16.40
C LYS A 30 10.30 -2.34 -16.21
N TYR A 31 10.76 -1.88 -15.03
CA TYR A 31 10.82 -0.48 -14.68
C TYR A 31 12.27 -0.03 -14.53
N SER A 32 12.70 0.94 -15.34
CA SER A 32 14.06 1.51 -15.24
C SER A 32 14.36 2.16 -13.89
N TYR A 33 13.34 2.48 -13.12
CA TYR A 33 13.45 3.04 -11.77
C TYR A 33 14.27 2.17 -10.80
N TYR A 34 14.25 0.85 -10.95
CA TYR A 34 14.99 -0.05 -10.08
C TYR A 34 16.39 -0.33 -10.65
N PRO A 35 17.48 -0.23 -9.83
CA PRO A 35 18.81 -0.63 -10.25
C PRO A 35 18.84 -2.06 -10.82
N GLU A 36 19.72 -2.31 -11.77
CA GLU A 36 19.80 -3.59 -12.48
C GLU A 36 20.04 -4.78 -11.56
N ASP A 37 20.80 -4.57 -10.47
CA ASP A 37 21.16 -5.61 -9.49
C ASP A 37 20.00 -5.95 -8.51
N THR A 38 18.92 -5.16 -8.51
CA THR A 38 17.86 -5.28 -7.50
C THR A 38 17.19 -6.65 -7.51
N ALA A 39 16.78 -7.12 -8.68
CA ALA A 39 16.11 -8.43 -8.82
C ALA A 39 17.02 -9.59 -8.38
N GLN A 40 18.29 -9.55 -8.77
CA GLN A 40 19.28 -10.55 -8.36
C GLN A 40 19.55 -10.50 -6.85
N PHE A 41 19.67 -9.29 -6.29
CA PHE A 41 19.83 -9.15 -4.83
C PHE A 41 18.68 -9.79 -4.06
N ILE A 42 17.44 -9.56 -4.50
CA ILE A 42 16.26 -10.11 -3.84
C ILE A 42 16.21 -11.63 -4.00
N SER A 43 16.42 -12.16 -5.20
CA SER A 43 16.39 -13.61 -5.44
C SER A 43 17.48 -14.38 -4.68
N ASN A 44 18.62 -13.75 -4.43
CA ASN A 44 19.73 -14.35 -3.66
C ASN A 44 19.57 -14.18 -2.14
N THR A 45 18.56 -13.43 -1.69
CA THR A 45 18.36 -13.18 -0.26
C THR A 45 17.41 -14.23 0.33
N THR A 46 17.87 -14.97 1.32
CA THR A 46 17.05 -15.97 2.02
C THR A 46 15.99 -15.30 2.89
N ILE A 47 14.87 -16.00 3.15
CA ILE A 47 13.77 -15.51 4.01
C ILE A 47 14.25 -15.11 5.42
N ASN A 48 15.28 -15.78 5.96
CA ASN A 48 15.87 -15.44 7.25
C ASN A 48 16.64 -14.11 7.24
N SER A 49 16.92 -13.58 6.05
CA SER A 49 17.57 -12.29 5.83
C SER A 49 16.63 -11.25 5.22
N SER A 50 15.32 -11.45 5.30
CA SER A 50 14.28 -10.62 4.66
C SER A 50 14.36 -9.13 5.06
N LYS A 51 14.85 -8.80 6.25
CA LYS A 51 15.14 -7.40 6.64
C LYS A 51 16.11 -6.71 5.68
N LYS A 52 16.99 -7.44 4.98
CA LYS A 52 17.88 -6.88 3.97
C LYS A 52 17.11 -6.46 2.71
N ILE A 53 16.03 -7.20 2.37
CA ILE A 53 15.15 -6.84 1.22
C ILE A 53 14.43 -5.53 1.52
N LYS A 54 13.79 -5.41 2.69
CA LYS A 54 13.13 -4.17 3.13
C LYS A 54 14.13 -2.99 3.14
N ALA A 55 15.35 -3.22 3.64
CA ALA A 55 16.42 -2.21 3.66
C ALA A 55 16.86 -1.80 2.24
N LYS A 56 17.02 -2.74 1.30
CA LYS A 56 17.36 -2.46 -0.10
C LYS A 56 16.25 -1.68 -0.81
N LEU A 57 15.00 -2.05 -0.61
CA LEU A 57 13.87 -1.29 -1.15
C LEU A 57 13.81 0.12 -0.57
N ARG A 58 14.03 0.26 0.75
CA ARG A 58 14.13 1.58 1.37
C ARG A 58 15.28 2.40 0.79
N GLU A 59 16.46 1.81 0.60
CA GLU A 59 17.60 2.48 -0.06
C GLU A 59 17.18 3.06 -1.40
N ILE A 60 16.51 2.28 -2.25
CA ILE A 60 16.02 2.73 -3.56
C ILE A 60 15.03 3.89 -3.39
N LEU A 61 14.09 3.80 -2.47
CA LEU A 61 13.05 4.82 -2.26
C LEU A 61 13.56 6.15 -1.70
N VAL A 62 14.71 6.16 -1.01
CA VAL A 62 15.24 7.38 -0.36
C VAL A 62 16.45 7.98 -1.08
N SER A 63 17.10 7.23 -1.97
CA SER A 63 18.28 7.67 -2.67
C SER A 63 17.96 8.66 -3.79
N ALA A 64 18.97 9.37 -4.26
CA ALA A 64 18.92 10.05 -5.53
C ALA A 64 19.11 9.03 -6.67
N HIS A 65 18.40 9.25 -7.77
CA HIS A 65 18.44 8.42 -8.97
C HIS A 65 19.08 9.20 -10.12
N ILE A 66 19.97 8.55 -10.86
CA ILE A 66 20.57 9.08 -12.09
C ILE A 66 19.97 8.32 -13.25
N ARG A 67 19.18 9.00 -14.07
CA ARG A 67 18.58 8.42 -15.28
C ARG A 67 19.59 8.31 -16.40
N THR A 68 19.67 7.14 -17.00
CA THR A 68 20.40 6.90 -18.23
C THR A 68 19.43 6.40 -19.30
N PRO A 69 19.36 6.99 -20.49
CA PRO A 69 18.48 6.52 -21.55
C PRO A 69 18.65 5.02 -21.81
N ASN A 70 17.53 4.28 -21.85
CA ASN A 70 17.47 2.85 -22.12
C ASN A 70 18.24 1.94 -21.13
N LYS A 71 18.49 2.42 -19.91
CA LYS A 71 19.13 1.66 -18.82
C LYS A 71 18.36 1.86 -17.52
N ASN A 72 18.62 0.98 -16.59
CA ASN A 72 18.13 1.14 -15.21
C ASN A 72 18.81 2.32 -14.52
N ASP A 73 18.11 2.93 -13.58
CA ASP A 73 18.63 4.04 -12.79
C ASP A 73 19.81 3.59 -11.93
N LEU A 74 20.77 4.48 -11.76
CA LEU A 74 21.85 4.31 -10.80
C LEU A 74 21.52 5.10 -9.53
N LEU A 75 21.79 4.51 -8.38
CA LEU A 75 21.59 5.21 -7.09
C LEU A 75 22.78 6.11 -6.78
N ALA A 76 22.48 7.27 -6.20
CA ALA A 76 23.45 8.21 -5.68
C ALA A 76 23.00 8.77 -4.34
N LYS A 77 23.95 9.28 -3.56
CA LYS A 77 23.66 9.89 -2.26
C LYS A 77 22.82 11.17 -2.42
N ASP A 78 23.14 11.97 -3.41
CA ASP A 78 22.48 13.24 -3.73
C ASP A 78 22.66 13.59 -5.19
N CYS A 79 22.00 14.66 -5.65
CA CYS A 79 22.09 15.16 -7.02
C CYS A 79 23.11 16.29 -7.24
N LYS A 80 23.92 16.64 -6.24
CA LYS A 80 24.85 17.77 -6.33
C LYS A 80 25.88 17.56 -7.45
N GLY A 81 25.87 18.45 -8.42
CA GLY A 81 26.79 18.41 -9.59
C GLY A 81 26.52 17.27 -10.59
N ARG A 82 25.34 16.59 -10.50
CA ARG A 82 24.97 15.45 -11.36
C ARG A 82 23.86 15.86 -12.34
N GLN A 83 24.06 15.55 -13.62
CA GLN A 83 23.02 15.68 -14.65
C GLN A 83 22.04 14.49 -14.58
N ASN A 84 20.82 14.68 -15.07
CA ASN A 84 19.76 13.66 -15.11
C ASN A 84 19.49 12.99 -13.76
N CYS A 85 19.77 13.71 -12.68
CA CYS A 85 19.60 13.22 -11.33
C CYS A 85 18.33 13.79 -10.70
N PHE A 86 17.60 12.95 -9.97
CA PHE A 86 16.39 13.33 -9.26
C PHE A 86 16.28 12.58 -7.92
N THR A 87 15.49 13.13 -7.03
CA THR A 87 15.10 12.49 -5.76
C THR A 87 13.59 12.37 -5.71
N GLN A 88 13.08 11.52 -4.82
CA GLN A 88 11.67 11.56 -4.47
C GLN A 88 11.32 13.00 -4.05
N ARG A 89 10.23 13.50 -4.60
CA ARG A 89 9.61 14.76 -4.22
C ARG A 89 8.14 14.50 -3.90
N VAL A 90 7.58 15.27 -3.00
CA VAL A 90 6.15 15.27 -2.73
C VAL A 90 5.58 16.63 -3.13
N PRO A 91 4.27 16.76 -3.35
CA PRO A 91 3.63 18.06 -3.54
C PRO A 91 4.02 19.04 -2.44
N ARG A 92 4.27 20.31 -2.80
CA ARG A 92 4.86 21.35 -1.92
C ARG A 92 4.07 21.57 -0.62
N ASN A 93 2.77 21.35 -0.66
CA ASN A 93 1.88 21.48 0.47
C ASN A 93 0.66 20.58 0.34
N TYR A 94 -0.08 20.44 1.42
CA TYR A 94 -1.24 19.55 1.47
C TYR A 94 -2.39 19.95 0.52
N LYS A 95 -2.53 21.23 0.21
CA LYS A 95 -3.52 21.68 -0.78
C LYS A 95 -3.15 21.19 -2.19
N GLU A 96 -1.87 21.25 -2.53
CA GLU A 96 -1.37 20.73 -3.81
C GLU A 96 -1.49 19.21 -3.89
N ALA A 97 -1.15 18.48 -2.80
CA ALA A 97 -1.34 17.03 -2.74
C ALA A 97 -2.80 16.62 -3.01
N ARG A 98 -3.76 17.30 -2.38
CA ARG A 98 -5.18 17.06 -2.63
C ARG A 98 -5.63 17.38 -4.06
N LYS A 99 -5.05 18.42 -4.69
CA LYS A 99 -5.33 18.73 -6.10
C LYS A 99 -4.88 17.60 -7.03
N TYR A 100 -3.68 17.06 -6.81
CA TYR A 100 -3.22 15.89 -7.56
C TYR A 100 -4.07 14.65 -7.24
N LEU A 101 -4.35 14.39 -5.97
CA LEU A 101 -5.13 13.23 -5.56
C LEU A 101 -6.48 13.17 -6.26
N PHE A 102 -7.31 14.21 -6.08
CA PHE A 102 -8.68 14.23 -6.57
C PHE A 102 -8.81 14.65 -8.05
N GLY A 103 -7.98 15.60 -8.49
CA GLY A 103 -8.13 16.22 -9.79
C GLY A 103 -7.19 15.68 -10.87
N ASP A 104 -6.47 14.60 -10.57
CA ASP A 104 -5.52 13.98 -11.50
C ASP A 104 -5.41 12.45 -11.26
N VAL A 105 -4.82 12.01 -10.14
CA VAL A 105 -4.46 10.60 -9.87
C VAL A 105 -5.69 9.70 -9.84
N TYR A 106 -6.74 10.10 -9.11
CA TYR A 106 -8.00 9.35 -8.98
C TYR A 106 -9.13 9.89 -9.86
N LEU A 107 -8.88 10.96 -10.61
CA LEU A 107 -9.88 11.51 -11.50
C LEU A 107 -10.21 10.53 -12.61
N GLN A 108 -11.50 10.29 -12.81
CA GLN A 108 -12.04 9.46 -13.86
C GLN A 108 -13.02 10.27 -14.72
N THR A 109 -13.33 9.76 -15.90
CA THR A 109 -14.24 10.40 -16.85
C THR A 109 -15.28 9.38 -17.30
N SER A 110 -16.54 9.81 -17.30
CA SER A 110 -17.67 9.08 -17.89
C SER A 110 -18.34 9.92 -18.96
N SER A 111 -19.41 9.41 -19.55
CA SER A 111 -20.29 10.18 -20.46
C SER A 111 -20.98 11.37 -19.77
N GLN A 112 -21.00 11.39 -18.43
CA GLN A 112 -21.63 12.44 -17.63
C GLN A 112 -20.64 13.48 -17.09
N GLY A 113 -19.35 13.36 -17.40
CA GLY A 113 -18.30 14.26 -16.93
C GLY A 113 -17.28 13.59 -16.01
N TYR A 114 -16.64 14.40 -15.18
CA TYR A 114 -15.62 13.95 -14.23
C TYR A 114 -16.24 13.37 -12.95
N TYR A 115 -15.62 12.33 -12.44
CA TYR A 115 -15.96 11.76 -11.13
C TYR A 115 -14.73 11.19 -10.42
N VAL A 116 -14.85 11.00 -9.10
CA VAL A 116 -13.92 10.27 -8.26
C VAL A 116 -14.72 9.29 -7.42
N LYS A 117 -14.32 8.01 -7.41
CA LYS A 117 -14.91 6.99 -6.54
C LYS A 117 -14.20 7.01 -5.18
N ASP A 118 -14.97 7.11 -4.10
CA ASP A 118 -14.43 6.98 -2.75
C ASP A 118 -14.16 5.53 -2.38
N ILE A 119 -13.09 5.31 -1.59
CA ILE A 119 -12.61 3.96 -1.28
C ILE A 119 -13.37 3.29 -0.13
N TYR A 120 -14.17 4.01 0.65
CA TYR A 120 -14.79 3.45 1.84
C TYR A 120 -16.27 3.13 1.68
N CYS A 121 -16.96 3.85 0.83
CA CYS A 121 -18.40 3.68 0.64
C CYS A 121 -18.78 3.33 -0.81
N ASN A 122 -17.80 3.22 -1.70
CA ASN A 122 -17.98 2.95 -3.12
C ASN A 122 -18.85 3.98 -3.86
N GLN A 123 -18.94 5.21 -3.33
CA GLN A 123 -19.74 6.26 -3.91
C GLN A 123 -18.94 7.05 -4.94
N GLU A 124 -19.59 7.38 -6.05
CA GLU A 124 -19.04 8.30 -7.03
C GLU A 124 -19.43 9.73 -6.66
N VAL A 125 -18.42 10.60 -6.58
CA VAL A 125 -18.58 12.03 -6.34
C VAL A 125 -18.20 12.75 -7.63
N ASP A 126 -19.05 13.61 -8.12
CA ASP A 126 -18.93 14.22 -9.44
C ASP A 126 -18.73 15.75 -9.41
N GLU A 127 -18.89 16.39 -10.56
CA GLU A 127 -18.69 17.83 -10.74
C GLU A 127 -19.63 18.69 -9.87
N ARG A 128 -20.80 18.17 -9.48
CA ARG A 128 -21.75 18.88 -8.58
C ARG A 128 -21.16 19.12 -7.21
N ASP A 129 -20.25 18.26 -6.78
CA ASP A 129 -19.52 18.37 -5.53
C ASP A 129 -18.09 18.90 -5.70
N GLY A 130 -17.79 19.51 -6.85
CA GLY A 130 -16.53 20.18 -7.13
C GLY A 130 -15.40 19.28 -7.62
N VAL A 131 -15.71 18.07 -8.13
CA VAL A 131 -14.74 17.23 -8.82
C VAL A 131 -14.38 17.81 -10.18
N GLY A 132 -13.13 17.79 -10.55
CA GLY A 132 -12.63 18.28 -11.83
C GLY A 132 -11.11 18.34 -11.88
N LYS A 133 -10.54 18.62 -13.06
CA LYS A 133 -9.07 18.68 -13.24
C LYS A 133 -8.42 19.65 -12.28
N MET A 134 -7.48 19.15 -11.48
CA MET A 134 -6.74 19.92 -10.46
C MET A 134 -7.64 20.65 -9.44
N GLN A 135 -8.86 20.15 -9.23
CA GLN A 135 -9.80 20.64 -8.23
C GLN A 135 -9.80 19.78 -6.97
N ILE A 136 -10.37 20.32 -5.92
CA ILE A 136 -10.55 19.62 -4.64
C ILE A 136 -12.06 19.62 -4.37
N PRO A 137 -12.69 18.44 -4.25
CA PRO A 137 -14.12 18.34 -4.00
C PRO A 137 -14.51 18.92 -2.64
N ASN A 138 -15.81 19.09 -2.45
CA ASN A 138 -16.40 19.53 -1.19
C ASN A 138 -15.97 18.60 -0.06
N HIS A 139 -15.24 19.15 0.92
CA HIS A 139 -14.67 18.39 2.04
C HIS A 139 -15.72 17.76 2.97
N GLN A 140 -16.97 18.20 2.91
CA GLN A 140 -18.07 17.58 3.65
C GLN A 140 -18.55 16.27 3.00
N VAL A 141 -18.31 16.11 1.70
CA VAL A 141 -18.67 14.91 0.94
C VAL A 141 -17.48 13.98 0.84
N MET A 142 -16.33 14.47 0.36
CA MET A 142 -15.13 13.69 0.12
C MET A 142 -13.89 14.33 0.75
N ASN A 143 -13.05 13.50 1.35
CA ASN A 143 -11.89 13.90 2.12
C ASN A 143 -10.67 13.10 1.69
N CYS A 144 -9.48 13.59 1.99
CA CYS A 144 -8.25 12.87 1.76
C CYS A 144 -7.96 11.96 2.96
N GLU A 145 -8.04 10.65 2.73
CA GLU A 145 -7.62 9.64 3.68
C GLU A 145 -6.09 9.51 3.68
N HIS A 146 -5.50 9.42 4.86
CA HIS A 146 -4.13 8.98 5.09
C HIS A 146 -4.19 7.53 5.59
N SER A 147 -3.99 6.54 4.72
CA SER A 147 -4.05 5.12 5.13
C SER A 147 -3.08 4.84 6.29
N TRP A 148 -1.91 5.45 6.28
CA TRP A 148 -1.05 5.55 7.47
C TRP A 148 -1.41 6.79 8.27
N PRO A 149 -1.92 6.66 9.51
CA PRO A 149 -2.41 7.80 10.29
C PRO A 149 -1.33 8.83 10.59
N GLN A 150 -1.68 10.12 10.46
CA GLN A 150 -0.72 11.21 10.72
C GLN A 150 -0.19 11.21 12.16
N SER A 151 -0.94 10.66 13.12
CA SER A 151 -0.52 10.49 14.52
C SER A 151 0.59 9.47 14.70
N ARG A 152 0.80 8.59 13.70
CA ARG A 152 1.80 7.52 13.70
C ARG A 152 2.96 7.78 12.74
N PHE A 153 3.15 9.01 12.27
CA PHE A 153 4.26 9.38 11.39
C PHE A 153 5.60 9.25 12.11
N ASN A 154 6.64 8.91 11.35
CA ASN A 154 8.00 8.84 11.86
C ASN A 154 8.50 10.23 12.27
N PRO A 155 8.77 10.50 13.56
CA PRO A 155 9.20 11.81 14.04
C PRO A 155 10.62 12.18 13.56
N ARG A 156 11.39 11.22 13.06
CA ARG A 156 12.76 11.45 12.54
C ARG A 156 12.77 11.87 11.07
N GLU A 157 11.63 11.85 10.41
CA GLU A 157 11.48 12.24 9.00
C GLU A 157 10.54 13.45 8.85
N GLY A 158 10.68 14.20 7.77
CA GLY A 158 9.89 15.40 7.53
C GLY A 158 8.38 15.12 7.56
N ARG A 159 7.65 15.74 8.47
CA ARG A 159 6.20 15.56 8.59
C ARG A 159 5.47 15.89 7.27
N ASN A 160 5.87 16.97 6.59
CA ASN A 160 5.23 17.35 5.32
C ASN A 160 5.52 16.34 4.18
N THR A 161 6.69 15.71 4.19
CA THR A 161 7.02 14.65 3.23
C THR A 161 6.07 13.48 3.40
N GLN A 162 5.88 13.01 4.62
CA GLN A 162 4.94 11.94 4.94
C GLN A 162 3.50 12.33 4.62
N LYS A 163 3.08 13.54 5.03
CA LYS A 163 1.71 14.03 4.87
C LYS A 163 1.29 14.18 3.41
N ASN A 164 2.22 14.52 2.53
CA ASN A 164 1.93 14.84 1.14
C ASN A 164 2.32 13.71 0.17
N ASP A 165 2.79 12.57 0.66
CA ASP A 165 3.14 11.42 -0.14
C ASP A 165 1.89 10.75 -0.72
N LEU A 166 1.72 10.84 -2.04
CA LEU A 166 0.53 10.36 -2.73
C LEU A 166 0.35 8.83 -2.68
N HIS A 167 1.41 8.07 -2.41
CA HIS A 167 1.33 6.60 -2.35
C HIS A 167 0.51 6.04 -1.18
N HIS A 168 0.16 6.86 -0.19
CA HIS A 168 -0.70 6.44 0.91
C HIS A 168 -1.94 7.33 1.08
N LEU A 169 -2.21 8.21 0.10
CA LEU A 169 -3.38 9.08 0.09
C LEU A 169 -4.47 8.50 -0.79
N PHE A 170 -5.70 8.52 -0.29
CA PHE A 170 -6.87 8.01 -1.00
C PHE A 170 -8.06 8.98 -0.92
N PRO A 171 -8.94 9.00 -1.93
CA PRO A 171 -10.21 9.68 -1.82
C PRO A 171 -11.17 8.87 -0.95
N ALA A 172 -11.72 9.45 0.09
CA ALA A 172 -12.63 8.77 0.99
C ALA A 172 -13.86 9.61 1.34
N ASN A 173 -15.00 8.96 1.54
CA ASN A 173 -16.18 9.57 2.11
C ASN A 173 -15.84 10.21 3.47
N SER A 174 -16.22 11.48 3.66
CA SER A 174 -15.78 12.26 4.81
C SER A 174 -16.23 11.71 6.16
N ARG A 175 -17.43 11.13 6.22
CA ARG A 175 -17.97 10.52 7.47
C ARG A 175 -17.28 9.19 7.76
N ALA A 176 -17.09 8.36 6.73
CA ALA A 176 -16.39 7.09 6.87
C ALA A 176 -14.92 7.30 7.29
N ASN A 177 -14.25 8.29 6.69
CA ASN A 177 -12.89 8.67 7.07
C ASN A 177 -12.82 9.16 8.54
N SER A 178 -13.81 9.96 8.99
CA SER A 178 -13.89 10.37 10.40
C SER A 178 -14.10 9.18 11.33
N SER A 179 -14.90 8.19 10.93
CA SER A 179 -15.12 6.96 11.71
C SER A 179 -13.88 6.07 11.75
N ARG A 180 -13.14 5.98 10.64
CA ARG A 180 -11.87 5.27 10.59
C ARG A 180 -10.85 5.87 11.56
N SER A 181 -10.79 7.20 11.69
CA SER A 181 -9.90 7.88 12.63
C SER A 181 -8.43 7.43 12.48
N ASN A 182 -7.84 6.85 13.54
CA ASN A 182 -6.52 6.23 13.51
C ASN A 182 -6.55 4.74 13.87
N HIS A 183 -7.72 4.12 13.78
CA HIS A 183 -7.86 2.68 14.01
C HIS A 183 -7.03 1.89 13.01
N PRO A 184 -6.40 0.78 13.40
CA PRO A 184 -5.78 -0.14 12.46
C PRO A 184 -6.82 -0.73 11.51
N PHE A 185 -6.34 -1.26 10.39
CA PHE A 185 -7.19 -2.02 9.48
C PHE A 185 -7.24 -3.49 9.90
N GLY A 186 -8.41 -4.13 9.72
CA GLY A 186 -8.62 -5.54 10.03
C GLY A 186 -10.02 -5.98 9.64
N GLU A 187 -10.27 -7.28 9.61
CA GLU A 187 -11.62 -7.85 9.45
C GLU A 187 -12.30 -7.87 10.80
N VAL A 188 -13.44 -7.22 10.91
CA VAL A 188 -14.07 -6.96 12.20
C VAL A 188 -15.39 -7.71 12.38
N ASN A 189 -15.65 -8.14 13.59
CA ASN A 189 -17.00 -8.43 14.04
C ASN A 189 -17.62 -7.12 14.56
N GLY A 190 -18.30 -6.38 13.67
CA GLY A 190 -18.70 -5.04 13.99
C GLY A 190 -19.94 -4.55 13.23
N ARG A 191 -20.18 -3.25 13.31
CA ARG A 191 -21.31 -2.57 12.67
C ARG A 191 -20.87 -1.80 11.44
N VAL A 192 -21.78 -1.58 10.50
CA VAL A 192 -21.58 -0.66 9.39
C VAL A 192 -21.20 0.74 9.89
N VAL A 193 -20.35 1.43 9.16
CA VAL A 193 -19.82 2.74 9.54
C VAL A 193 -20.94 3.77 9.68
N ASN A 194 -21.88 3.79 8.74
CA ASN A 194 -23.12 4.57 8.80
C ASN A 194 -24.13 4.03 7.78
N SER A 195 -25.39 4.49 7.85
CA SER A 195 -26.48 4.02 6.99
C SER A 195 -26.25 4.23 5.49
N ASN A 196 -25.44 5.20 5.11
CA ASN A 196 -25.11 5.50 3.70
C ASN A 196 -23.79 4.86 3.25
N CYS A 197 -23.14 4.08 4.13
CA CYS A 197 -21.86 3.43 3.87
C CYS A 197 -21.90 2.04 4.50
N GLN A 198 -22.57 1.10 3.83
CA GLN A 198 -22.85 -0.23 4.35
C GLN A 198 -21.76 -1.26 4.05
N VAL A 199 -20.78 -0.88 3.22
CA VAL A 199 -19.70 -1.75 2.75
C VAL A 199 -18.43 -1.67 3.59
N SER A 200 -18.34 -0.67 4.49
CA SER A 200 -17.27 -0.55 5.49
C SER A 200 -17.82 -0.78 6.89
N HIS A 201 -17.00 -1.41 7.73
CA HIS A 201 -17.37 -1.76 9.10
C HIS A 201 -16.34 -1.23 10.11
N ILE A 202 -16.80 -1.06 11.35
CA ILE A 202 -15.96 -0.77 12.51
C ILE A 202 -16.36 -1.69 13.64
N GLY A 203 -15.38 -2.28 14.30
CA GLY A 203 -15.63 -3.25 15.36
C GLY A 203 -14.34 -3.75 15.96
N GLU A 204 -14.44 -4.86 16.67
CA GLU A 204 -13.30 -5.47 17.35
C GLU A 204 -12.66 -6.54 16.50
N VAL A 205 -11.35 -6.60 16.57
CA VAL A 205 -10.51 -7.68 16.06
C VAL A 205 -9.84 -8.34 17.26
N ASP A 206 -9.99 -9.65 17.38
CA ASP A 206 -9.28 -10.46 18.35
C ASP A 206 -8.07 -11.10 17.66
N TYR A 207 -6.88 -10.79 18.15
CA TYR A 207 -5.61 -11.35 17.64
C TYR A 207 -4.65 -11.58 18.81
N ALA A 208 -4.09 -12.80 18.89
CA ALA A 208 -3.06 -13.16 19.89
C ALA A 208 -3.44 -12.78 21.35
N ASN A 209 -4.70 -12.93 21.74
CA ASN A 209 -5.30 -12.55 23.03
C ASN A 209 -5.39 -11.05 23.31
N GLU A 210 -5.25 -10.22 22.30
CA GLU A 210 -5.51 -8.79 22.37
C GLU A 210 -6.73 -8.43 21.53
N THR A 211 -7.59 -7.54 22.05
CA THR A 211 -8.76 -7.01 21.35
C THR A 211 -8.51 -5.57 20.98
N THR A 212 -8.64 -5.26 19.69
CA THR A 212 -8.37 -3.91 19.16
C THR A 212 -9.54 -3.46 18.29
N THR A 213 -10.03 -2.23 18.52
CA THR A 213 -10.98 -1.61 17.60
C THR A 213 -10.30 -1.33 16.27
N SER A 214 -10.85 -1.88 15.19
CA SER A 214 -10.31 -1.83 13.84
C SER A 214 -11.35 -1.37 12.83
N PHE A 215 -10.87 -0.99 11.65
CA PHE A 215 -11.71 -0.57 10.54
C PHE A 215 -11.55 -1.55 9.38
N GLU A 216 -12.67 -2.02 8.86
CA GLU A 216 -12.75 -2.92 7.72
C GLU A 216 -13.27 -2.18 6.49
N PRO A 217 -12.42 -1.95 5.47
CA PRO A 217 -12.83 -1.33 4.21
C PRO A 217 -13.50 -2.34 3.28
N PRO A 218 -14.16 -1.90 2.18
CA PRO A 218 -14.70 -2.78 1.15
C PRO A 218 -13.63 -3.72 0.59
N GLU A 219 -14.05 -4.91 0.16
CA GLU A 219 -13.13 -5.97 -0.30
C GLU A 219 -12.24 -5.52 -1.47
N GLU A 220 -12.78 -4.82 -2.43
CA GLU A 220 -12.13 -4.37 -3.66
C GLU A 220 -11.05 -3.28 -3.49
N ILE A 221 -10.78 -2.83 -2.26
CA ILE A 221 -9.72 -1.84 -1.98
C ILE A 221 -8.71 -2.35 -0.95
N ARG A 222 -8.94 -3.52 -0.39
CA ARG A 222 -8.13 -4.06 0.70
C ARG A 222 -6.68 -4.27 0.30
N GLY A 223 -6.44 -4.84 -0.88
CA GLY A 223 -5.10 -5.04 -1.43
C GLY A 223 -4.37 -3.73 -1.69
N ASN A 224 -5.05 -2.72 -2.24
CA ASN A 224 -4.48 -1.40 -2.47
C ASN A 224 -4.05 -0.74 -1.16
N ILE A 225 -4.89 -0.81 -0.11
CA ILE A 225 -4.54 -0.29 1.23
C ILE A 225 -3.35 -1.06 1.80
N ALA A 226 -3.32 -2.37 1.66
CA ALA A 226 -2.21 -3.20 2.13
C ALA A 226 -0.89 -2.79 1.48
N ARG A 227 -0.85 -2.67 0.15
CA ARG A 227 0.34 -2.25 -0.61
C ARG A 227 0.78 -0.83 -0.30
N ALA A 228 -0.15 0.07 -0.02
CA ALA A 228 0.15 1.43 0.43
C ALA A 228 0.81 1.44 1.84
N LEU A 229 0.34 0.58 2.75
CA LEU A 229 0.90 0.46 4.10
C LEU A 229 2.27 -0.23 4.09
N PHE A 230 2.48 -1.26 3.27
CA PHE A 230 3.80 -1.88 3.06
C PHE A 230 4.81 -0.88 2.48
N TYR A 231 4.39 -0.07 1.50
CA TYR A 231 5.20 1.03 0.99
C TYR A 231 5.58 2.01 2.10
N PHE A 232 4.59 2.50 2.86
CA PHE A 232 4.84 3.51 3.89
C PHE A 232 5.75 2.99 5.00
N SER A 233 5.52 1.76 5.46
CA SER A 233 6.40 1.05 6.40
C SER A 233 7.84 0.98 5.89
N THR A 234 8.02 0.60 4.62
CA THR A 234 9.35 0.48 4.00
C THR A 234 10.01 1.83 3.81
N ARG A 235 9.30 2.80 3.19
CA ARG A 235 9.84 4.13 2.86
C ARG A 235 10.23 4.92 4.11
N TYR A 236 9.39 4.89 5.13
CA TYR A 236 9.56 5.69 6.34
C TYR A 236 10.11 4.90 7.52
N ASN A 237 10.49 3.64 7.31
CA ASN A 237 11.10 2.76 8.30
C ASN A 237 10.29 2.69 9.60
N LEU A 238 9.03 2.35 9.48
CA LEU A 238 8.09 2.17 10.59
C LEU A 238 7.62 0.72 10.63
N PRO A 239 7.45 0.10 11.79
CA PRO A 239 6.85 -1.22 11.89
C PRO A 239 5.34 -1.14 11.66
N ILE A 240 4.76 -2.22 11.12
CA ILE A 240 3.33 -2.47 11.14
C ILE A 240 3.02 -3.32 12.38
N ASP A 241 1.91 -3.06 13.02
CA ASP A 241 1.40 -3.89 14.11
C ASP A 241 1.08 -5.30 13.61
N GLU A 242 1.44 -6.33 14.40
CA GLU A 242 1.35 -7.74 13.99
C GLU A 242 -0.07 -8.15 13.58
N ALA A 243 -1.08 -7.73 14.35
CA ALA A 243 -2.47 -8.00 14.04
C ALA A 243 -2.89 -7.35 12.71
N GLN A 244 -2.51 -6.08 12.51
CA GLN A 244 -2.79 -5.40 11.25
C GLN A 244 -2.02 -6.03 10.08
N GLU A 245 -0.75 -6.37 10.26
CA GLU A 245 0.06 -7.00 9.21
C GLU A 245 -0.53 -8.34 8.75
N PHE A 246 -1.08 -9.13 9.68
CA PHE A 246 -1.75 -10.39 9.35
C PHE A 246 -2.89 -10.17 8.33
N TYR A 247 -3.79 -9.20 8.59
CA TYR A 247 -4.88 -8.89 7.66
C TYR A 247 -4.39 -8.26 6.36
N LEU A 248 -3.40 -7.38 6.41
CA LEU A 248 -2.84 -6.77 5.20
C LEU A 248 -2.22 -7.80 4.26
N ARG A 249 -1.53 -8.82 4.78
CA ARG A 249 -0.98 -9.91 3.98
C ARG A 249 -2.08 -10.78 3.35
N LYS A 250 -3.15 -11.06 4.12
CA LYS A 250 -4.33 -11.76 3.59
C LYS A 250 -4.95 -10.96 2.45
N TRP A 251 -5.23 -9.69 2.66
CA TRP A 251 -5.84 -8.80 1.69
C TRP A 251 -5.02 -8.60 0.43
N HIS A 252 -3.71 -8.52 0.57
CA HIS A 252 -2.80 -8.45 -0.57
C HIS A 252 -2.92 -9.65 -1.52
N LYS A 253 -3.22 -10.83 -0.98
CA LYS A 253 -3.44 -12.06 -1.77
C LYS A 253 -4.85 -12.14 -2.34
N ASP A 254 -5.85 -11.72 -1.56
CA ASP A 254 -7.26 -11.81 -1.94
C ASP A 254 -7.64 -10.73 -2.98
N ASP A 255 -6.97 -9.58 -2.95
CA ASP A 255 -7.16 -8.43 -3.85
C ASP A 255 -5.82 -8.09 -4.54
N PRO A 256 -5.47 -8.81 -5.63
CA PRO A 256 -4.23 -8.62 -6.37
C PRO A 256 -4.19 -7.29 -7.12
N VAL A 257 -2.99 -6.88 -7.57
CA VAL A 257 -2.78 -5.63 -8.31
C VAL A 257 -3.60 -5.63 -9.61
N ASP A 258 -4.41 -4.60 -9.78
CA ASP A 258 -5.19 -4.37 -10.98
C ASP A 258 -4.58 -3.27 -11.91
N ALA A 259 -5.15 -3.12 -13.10
CA ALA A 259 -4.70 -2.13 -14.07
C ALA A 259 -4.91 -0.68 -13.59
N PHE A 260 -5.91 -0.44 -12.75
CA PHE A 260 -6.17 0.88 -12.18
C PHE A 260 -5.09 1.27 -11.18
N GLU A 261 -4.68 0.34 -10.32
CA GLU A 261 -3.59 0.55 -9.36
C GLU A 261 -2.24 0.76 -10.05
N VAL A 262 -1.92 -0.01 -11.10
CA VAL A 262 -0.74 0.21 -11.93
C VAL A 262 -0.76 1.60 -12.56
N ARG A 263 -1.90 2.06 -13.09
CA ARG A 263 -2.07 3.41 -13.63
C ARG A 263 -1.80 4.49 -12.57
N ILE A 264 -2.34 4.31 -11.37
CA ILE A 264 -2.11 5.22 -10.24
C ILE A 264 -0.63 5.28 -9.88
N ASN A 265 0.06 4.14 -9.75
CA ASN A 265 1.48 4.08 -9.44
C ASN A 265 2.33 4.78 -10.50
N ASN A 266 2.02 4.58 -11.78
CA ASN A 266 2.68 5.29 -12.89
C ASN A 266 2.45 6.79 -12.81
N ARG A 267 1.21 7.23 -12.53
CA ARG A 267 0.91 8.66 -12.44
C ARG A 267 1.59 9.32 -11.24
N ILE A 268 1.62 8.66 -10.10
CA ILE A 268 2.36 9.14 -8.92
C ILE A 268 3.87 9.24 -9.23
N TYR A 269 4.43 8.28 -9.96
CA TYR A 269 5.84 8.34 -10.38
C TYR A 269 6.15 9.60 -11.20
N GLU A 270 5.29 9.98 -12.14
CA GLU A 270 5.46 11.22 -12.92
C GLU A 270 5.44 12.48 -12.04
N ILE A 271 4.65 12.47 -10.96
CA ILE A 271 4.51 13.59 -10.04
C ILE A 271 5.65 13.60 -9.01
N GLN A 272 5.93 12.45 -8.39
CA GLN A 272 6.80 12.33 -7.21
C GLN A 272 8.18 11.79 -7.48
N ASN A 273 8.46 11.23 -8.66
CA ASN A 273 9.70 10.48 -8.98
C ASN A 273 9.93 9.29 -8.01
N SER A 274 8.87 8.68 -7.51
CA SER A 274 8.94 7.47 -6.68
C SER A 274 7.84 6.50 -7.07
N ARG A 275 8.10 5.20 -6.91
CA ARG A 275 7.18 4.11 -7.22
C ARG A 275 6.87 3.33 -5.96
N ASN A 276 5.69 2.71 -5.91
CA ASN A 276 5.40 1.71 -4.90
C ASN A 276 5.89 0.33 -5.42
N PRO A 277 6.95 -0.24 -4.83
CA PRO A 277 7.50 -1.51 -5.31
C PRO A 277 6.55 -2.68 -5.14
N PHE A 278 5.62 -2.63 -4.19
CA PHE A 278 4.64 -3.69 -3.93
C PHE A 278 3.48 -3.70 -4.93
N ILE A 279 3.35 -2.65 -5.75
CA ILE A 279 2.48 -2.62 -6.93
C ILE A 279 3.26 -3.09 -8.16
N ASP A 280 4.54 -2.73 -8.27
CA ASP A 280 5.39 -3.12 -9.41
C ASP A 280 5.74 -4.61 -9.39
N ASP A 281 5.83 -5.20 -8.19
CA ASP A 281 6.07 -6.62 -7.97
C ASP A 281 5.41 -7.09 -6.66
N GLU A 282 4.25 -7.72 -6.78
CA GLU A 282 3.45 -8.22 -5.65
C GLU A 282 4.21 -9.26 -4.81
N THR A 283 5.10 -10.04 -5.42
CA THR A 283 5.81 -11.13 -4.75
C THR A 283 6.79 -10.64 -3.69
N LEU A 284 7.12 -9.33 -3.68
CA LEU A 284 7.96 -8.70 -2.66
C LEU A 284 7.38 -8.80 -1.25
N VAL A 285 6.05 -8.84 -1.12
CA VAL A 285 5.40 -8.96 0.19
C VAL A 285 5.75 -10.30 0.85
N ASP A 286 5.76 -11.39 0.07
CA ASP A 286 6.13 -12.71 0.59
C ASP A 286 7.65 -12.84 0.84
N ALA A 287 8.48 -12.05 0.15
CA ALA A 287 9.92 -12.02 0.38
C ALA A 287 10.34 -11.27 1.66
N ILE A 288 9.47 -10.45 2.23
CA ILE A 288 9.70 -9.71 3.49
C ILE A 288 8.89 -10.38 4.59
N LYS A 289 9.59 -10.92 5.61
CA LYS A 289 8.96 -11.64 6.71
C LYS A 289 8.17 -10.74 7.67
N ASP A 290 8.60 -9.48 7.83
CA ASP A 290 8.13 -8.56 8.87
C ASP A 290 8.27 -7.10 8.39
N PHE A 291 7.18 -6.36 8.45
CA PHE A 291 7.11 -4.96 8.01
C PHE A 291 7.19 -3.95 9.14
#